data_cbdbb82c9721ea9faf8bbbba4b69de36
#
_entry.id   cbdbb82c9721ea9faf8bbbba4b69de36
#
_cell.length_a   1.000
_cell.length_b   1.000
_cell.length_c   1.000
_cell.angle_alpha   90.00
_cell.angle_beta   90.00
_cell.angle_gamma   90.00
#
_symmetry.space_group_name_H-M   'P 1'
#
loop_
_entity.id
_entity.type
_entity.pdbx_description
1 polymer ?
#
loop_
_entity_poly.entity_id
_entity_poly.type
_entity_poly.pdbx_seq_one_letter_code
_entity_poly.pdbx_strand_id
1 'polypeptide(L)'
;ANPRQVRDMFRLLQSELGSGVTMTAHFHDTRGMGLANMEAALDAGIRSFDACLAGLGGCPWAPGATGNMVMEDGVFMAEAMGLRTGIDLDALCGIRELIETNLPDARLSGAIAKAGVPKGYAPATQFAVAAE
;
A
#
# COMPACT_ATOMS: atom_id res chain seq x y z
N ALA A 1 -7.00 -12.31 -5.80
CA ALA A 1 -8.33 -11.73 -5.53
C ALA A 1 -8.54 -10.49 -6.40
N ASN A 2 -9.78 -10.11 -6.61
CA ASN A 2 -10.17 -8.84 -7.21
C ASN A 2 -10.81 -7.94 -6.14
N PRO A 3 -10.99 -6.63 -6.40
CA PRO A 3 -11.49 -5.68 -5.42
C PRO A 3 -12.86 -6.05 -4.80
N ARG A 4 -13.76 -6.61 -5.60
CA ARG A 4 -15.06 -7.07 -5.10
C ARG A 4 -14.91 -8.19 -4.08
N GLN A 5 -14.10 -9.20 -4.41
CA GLN A 5 -13.84 -10.34 -3.50
C GLN A 5 -13.18 -9.87 -2.19
N VAL A 6 -12.26 -8.90 -2.28
CA VAL A 6 -11.60 -8.32 -1.10
C VAL A 6 -12.62 -7.62 -0.21
N ARG A 7 -13.44 -6.76 -0.77
CA ARG A 7 -14.50 -6.05 -0.03
C ARG A 7 -15.46 -7.01 0.65
N ASP A 8 -15.96 -7.98 -0.10
CA ASP A 8 -16.95 -8.95 0.40
C ASP A 8 -16.33 -9.80 1.53
N MET A 9 -15.08 -10.23 1.38
CA MET A 9 -14.37 -11.02 2.39
C MET A 9 -14.15 -10.24 3.68
N PHE A 10 -13.67 -9.00 3.62
CA PHE A 10 -13.46 -8.21 4.83
C PHE A 10 -14.79 -7.88 5.54
N ARG A 11 -15.85 -7.58 4.80
CA ARG A 11 -17.18 -7.39 5.39
C ARG A 11 -17.70 -8.64 6.08
N LEU A 12 -17.51 -9.80 5.47
CA LEU A 12 -17.86 -11.08 6.09
C LEU A 12 -17.06 -11.30 7.36
N LEU A 13 -15.74 -11.14 7.32
CA LEU A 13 -14.89 -11.32 8.50
C LEU A 13 -15.28 -10.37 9.65
N GLN A 14 -15.60 -9.11 9.33
CA GLN A 14 -16.06 -8.16 10.34
C GLN A 14 -17.40 -8.58 10.97
N SER A 15 -18.32 -9.12 10.18
CA SER A 15 -19.61 -9.59 10.71
C SER A 15 -19.45 -10.82 11.61
N GLU A 16 -18.52 -11.70 11.32
CA GLU A 16 -18.30 -12.94 12.06
C GLU A 16 -17.42 -12.73 13.32
N LEU A 17 -16.41 -11.88 13.23
CA LEU A 17 -15.41 -11.70 14.28
C LEU A 17 -15.72 -10.53 15.23
N GLY A 18 -16.59 -9.63 14.80
CA GLY A 18 -16.91 -8.41 15.54
C GLY A 18 -15.77 -7.40 15.59
N SER A 19 -15.98 -6.31 16.35
CA SER A 19 -15.05 -5.17 16.41
C SER A 19 -13.80 -5.38 17.29
N GLY A 20 -13.72 -6.52 18.00
CA GLY A 20 -12.59 -6.82 18.90
C GLY A 20 -11.34 -7.32 18.21
N VAL A 21 -11.40 -7.62 16.91
CA VAL A 21 -10.28 -8.18 16.14
C VAL A 21 -9.74 -7.13 15.18
N THR A 22 -8.47 -6.79 15.33
CA THR A 22 -7.76 -5.94 14.36
C THR A 22 -7.37 -6.78 13.13
N MET A 23 -7.75 -6.31 11.96
CA MET A 23 -7.41 -6.95 10.69
C MET A 23 -6.40 -6.12 9.93
N THR A 24 -5.36 -6.78 9.42
CA THR A 24 -4.37 -6.19 8.52
C THR A 24 -4.51 -6.80 7.13
N ALA A 25 -4.51 -5.98 6.10
CA ALA A 25 -4.59 -6.43 4.73
C ALA A 25 -3.19 -6.50 4.10
N HIS A 26 -2.90 -7.63 3.46
CA HIS A 26 -1.66 -7.89 2.72
C HIS A 26 -1.99 -8.25 1.28
N PHE A 27 -1.39 -7.54 0.33
CA PHE A 27 -1.65 -7.76 -1.08
C PHE A 27 -0.36 -7.93 -1.90
N HIS A 28 -0.43 -8.82 -2.88
CA HIS A 28 0.54 -8.91 -3.96
C HIS A 28 -0.01 -8.27 -5.22
N ASP A 29 0.89 -7.73 -6.03
CA ASP A 29 0.51 -7.04 -7.28
C ASP A 29 0.67 -7.92 -8.54
N THR A 30 0.60 -9.22 -8.39
CA THR A 30 0.85 -10.22 -9.44
C THR A 30 0.04 -9.97 -10.73
N ARG A 31 -1.12 -9.34 -10.64
CA ARG A 31 -2.01 -9.01 -11.77
C ARG A 31 -2.39 -7.54 -11.83
N GLY A 32 -1.57 -6.67 -11.24
CA GLY A 32 -1.80 -5.23 -11.23
C GLY A 32 -3.03 -4.80 -10.44
N MET A 33 -3.46 -5.58 -9.45
CA MET A 33 -4.65 -5.28 -8.65
C MET A 33 -4.34 -4.86 -7.21
N GLY A 34 -3.07 -4.72 -6.86
CA GLY A 34 -2.64 -4.42 -5.48
C GLY A 34 -3.33 -3.18 -4.91
N LEU A 35 -3.18 -2.03 -5.57
CA LEU A 35 -3.80 -0.77 -5.13
C LEU A 35 -5.32 -0.80 -5.17
N ALA A 36 -5.92 -1.40 -6.21
CA ALA A 36 -7.37 -1.54 -6.30
C ALA A 36 -7.95 -2.42 -5.17
N ASN A 37 -7.20 -3.46 -4.77
CA ASN A 37 -7.56 -4.29 -3.63
C ASN A 37 -7.40 -3.54 -2.30
N MET A 38 -6.36 -2.70 -2.17
CA MET A 38 -6.18 -1.83 -1.02
C MET A 38 -7.35 -0.84 -0.88
N GLU A 39 -7.75 -0.19 -1.96
CA GLU A 39 -8.91 0.71 -1.98
C GLU A 39 -10.19 -0.02 -1.55
N ALA A 40 -10.44 -1.22 -2.08
CA ALA A 40 -11.60 -2.02 -1.71
C ALA A 40 -11.59 -2.46 -0.23
N ALA A 41 -10.42 -2.69 0.36
CA ALA A 41 -10.26 -2.97 1.78
C ALA A 41 -10.51 -1.71 2.63
N LEU A 42 -10.04 -0.54 2.18
CA LEU A 42 -10.35 0.76 2.81
C LEU A 42 -11.85 1.02 2.83
N ASP A 43 -12.57 0.77 1.72
CA ASP A 43 -14.03 0.84 1.60
C ASP A 43 -14.74 -0.11 2.59
N ALA A 44 -14.15 -1.27 2.83
CA ALA A 44 -14.65 -2.21 3.83
C ALA A 44 -14.30 -1.81 5.28
N GLY A 45 -13.62 -0.69 5.49
CA GLY A 45 -13.27 -0.20 6.82
C GLY A 45 -11.92 -0.69 7.37
N ILE A 46 -11.12 -1.39 6.58
CA ILE A 46 -9.77 -1.78 7.00
C ILE A 46 -8.86 -0.55 7.03
N ARG A 47 -8.03 -0.46 8.06
CA ARG A 47 -7.12 0.68 8.29
C ARG A 47 -5.69 0.25 8.57
N SER A 48 -5.41 -1.05 8.59
CA SER A 48 -4.06 -1.60 8.75
C SER A 48 -3.67 -2.35 7.48
N PHE A 49 -2.50 -1.99 6.94
CA PHE A 49 -1.95 -2.58 5.72
C PHE A 49 -0.47 -2.84 5.91
N ASP A 50 0.01 -3.90 5.33
CA ASP A 50 1.43 -4.10 5.12
C ASP A 50 1.75 -4.18 3.62
N ALA A 51 2.93 -3.71 3.26
CA ALA A 51 3.43 -3.68 1.90
C ALA A 51 4.96 -3.67 1.93
N CYS A 52 5.59 -3.81 0.79
CA CYS A 52 7.05 -3.78 0.72
C CYS A 52 7.56 -2.61 -0.09
N LEU A 53 8.68 -2.03 0.36
CA LEU A 53 9.43 -1.03 -0.40
C LEU A 53 9.74 -1.57 -1.78
N ALA A 54 9.52 -0.74 -2.80
CA ALA A 54 9.77 -1.07 -4.19
C ALA A 54 9.05 -2.35 -4.68
N GLY A 55 8.04 -2.84 -3.95
CA GLY A 55 7.34 -4.07 -4.26
C GLY A 55 8.20 -5.32 -4.12
N LEU A 56 9.25 -5.27 -3.30
CA LEU A 56 10.12 -6.41 -3.05
C LEU A 56 9.36 -7.61 -2.50
N GLY A 57 9.96 -8.78 -2.70
CA GLY A 57 9.39 -10.05 -2.25
C GLY A 57 8.48 -10.68 -3.30
N GLY A 58 8.40 -11.99 -3.22
CA GLY A 58 7.57 -12.83 -4.08
C GLY A 58 7.30 -14.13 -3.37
N CYS A 59 6.37 -14.92 -3.90
CA CYS A 59 6.13 -16.25 -3.37
C CYS A 59 6.97 -17.27 -4.14
N PRO A 60 7.95 -17.94 -3.52
CA PRO A 60 8.76 -18.93 -4.21
C PRO A 60 7.94 -20.14 -4.69
N TRP A 61 6.77 -20.34 -4.11
CA TRP A 61 5.85 -21.42 -4.43
C TRP A 61 4.82 -21.07 -5.52
N ALA A 62 4.81 -19.82 -6.00
CA ALA A 62 3.91 -19.36 -7.04
C ALA A 62 4.72 -18.87 -8.23
N PRO A 63 5.06 -19.74 -9.20
CA PRO A 63 5.78 -19.34 -10.40
C PRO A 63 5.08 -18.17 -11.12
N GLY A 64 5.83 -17.11 -11.43
CA GLY A 64 5.30 -15.88 -12.04
C GLY A 64 4.59 -14.93 -11.07
N ALA A 65 4.58 -15.22 -9.77
CA ALA A 65 4.15 -14.24 -8.79
C ALA A 65 5.13 -13.06 -8.80
N THR A 66 4.60 -11.88 -9.01
CA THR A 66 5.34 -10.62 -8.84
C THR A 66 5.40 -10.26 -7.36
N GLY A 67 6.18 -9.23 -7.03
CA GLY A 67 6.35 -8.76 -5.66
C GLY A 67 5.07 -8.33 -4.95
N ASN A 68 5.25 -7.91 -3.75
CA ASN A 68 4.21 -7.31 -2.93
C ASN A 68 3.67 -6.03 -3.56
N MET A 69 2.52 -5.57 -3.11
CA MET A 69 2.06 -4.20 -3.35
C MET A 69 3.17 -3.22 -2.93
N VAL A 70 3.40 -2.21 -3.76
CA VAL A 70 4.44 -1.22 -3.52
C VAL A 70 4.01 -0.28 -2.41
N MET A 71 4.82 -0.17 -1.35
CA MET A 71 4.50 0.66 -0.19
C MET A 71 4.40 2.14 -0.57
N GLU A 72 5.33 2.65 -1.36
CA GLU A 72 5.37 4.05 -1.81
C GLU A 72 4.09 4.44 -2.56
N ASP A 73 3.61 3.56 -3.45
CA ASP A 73 2.38 3.79 -4.21
C ASP A 73 1.14 3.71 -3.30
N GLY A 74 1.13 2.79 -2.33
CA GLY A 74 0.06 2.65 -1.34
C GLY A 74 -0.05 3.87 -0.41
N VAL A 75 1.09 4.36 0.08
CA VAL A 75 1.15 5.59 0.91
C VAL A 75 0.67 6.79 0.10
N PHE A 76 1.17 6.97 -1.13
CA PHE A 76 0.71 8.05 -2.02
C PHE A 76 -0.81 8.00 -2.23
N MET A 77 -1.36 6.84 -2.55
CA MET A 77 -2.79 6.67 -2.76
C MET A 77 -3.59 7.05 -1.51
N ALA A 78 -3.21 6.54 -0.34
CA ALA A 78 -3.91 6.82 0.91
C ALA A 78 -3.89 8.32 1.24
N GLU A 79 -2.72 8.98 1.17
CA GLU A 79 -2.58 10.41 1.41
C GLU A 79 -3.36 11.25 0.39
N ALA A 80 -3.35 10.87 -0.90
CA ALA A 80 -4.12 11.53 -1.95
C ALA A 80 -5.64 11.40 -1.76
N MET A 81 -6.10 10.33 -1.10
CA MET A 81 -7.48 10.12 -0.69
C MET A 81 -7.86 10.86 0.61
N GLY A 82 -6.94 11.61 1.21
CA GLY A 82 -7.17 12.33 2.46
C GLY A 82 -7.00 11.49 3.73
N LEU A 83 -6.42 10.30 3.62
CA LEU A 83 -6.12 9.42 4.75
C LEU A 83 -4.69 9.69 5.25
N ARG A 84 -4.56 10.07 6.51
CA ARG A 84 -3.25 10.35 7.11
C ARG A 84 -2.54 9.05 7.45
N THR A 85 -1.43 8.78 6.78
CA THR A 85 -0.59 7.60 7.06
C THR A 85 0.44 7.87 8.15
N GLY A 86 0.82 9.13 8.35
CA GLY A 86 1.93 9.51 9.23
C GLY A 86 3.31 9.21 8.63
N ILE A 87 3.37 8.83 7.36
CA ILE A 87 4.61 8.47 6.67
C ILE A 87 5.06 9.67 5.81
N ASP A 88 6.33 10.04 5.93
CA ASP A 88 6.97 10.98 5.03
C ASP A 88 7.27 10.27 3.70
N LEU A 89 6.50 10.60 2.67
CA LEU A 89 6.60 9.95 1.37
C LEU A 89 7.92 10.25 0.65
N ASP A 90 8.46 11.46 0.82
CA ASP A 90 9.73 11.83 0.19
C ASP A 90 10.88 11.07 0.83
N ALA A 91 10.90 10.97 2.16
CA ALA A 91 11.86 10.15 2.89
C ALA A 91 11.72 8.66 2.51
N LEU A 92 10.48 8.16 2.39
CA LEU A 92 10.21 6.78 1.98
C LEU A 92 10.75 6.49 0.58
N CYS A 93 10.53 7.39 -0.38
CA CYS A 93 11.07 7.28 -1.72
C CYS A 93 12.62 7.37 -1.74
N GLY A 94 13.21 8.17 -0.86
CA GLY A 94 14.67 8.27 -0.72
C GLY A 94 15.34 6.98 -0.26
N ILE A 95 14.67 6.18 0.59
CA ILE A 95 15.18 4.87 1.02
C ILE A 95 15.33 3.90 -0.17
N ARG A 96 14.55 4.09 -1.22
CA ARG A 96 14.62 3.25 -2.42
C ARG A 96 16.01 3.24 -3.07
N GLU A 97 16.75 4.34 -3.03
CA GLU A 97 18.12 4.42 -3.56
C GLU A 97 19.06 3.43 -2.86
N LEU A 98 18.86 3.19 -1.56
CA LEU A 98 19.63 2.17 -0.83
C LEU A 98 19.31 0.76 -1.33
N ILE A 99 18.05 0.50 -1.65
CA ILE A 99 17.63 -0.80 -2.19
C ILE A 99 18.23 -1.00 -3.58
N GLU A 100 18.13 -0.01 -4.45
CA GLU A 100 18.67 -0.04 -5.81
C GLU A 100 20.20 -0.28 -5.82
N THR A 101 20.91 0.37 -4.90
CA THR A 101 22.35 0.24 -4.76
C THR A 101 22.78 -1.13 -4.22
N ASN A 102 22.05 -1.67 -3.23
CA ASN A 102 22.47 -2.89 -2.55
C ASN A 102 21.85 -4.16 -3.14
N LEU A 103 20.81 -4.03 -3.96
CA LEU A 103 20.15 -5.14 -4.63
C LEU A 103 20.00 -4.85 -6.14
N PRO A 104 21.12 -4.71 -6.88
CA PRO A 104 21.09 -4.26 -8.29
C PRO A 104 20.34 -5.22 -9.22
N ASP A 105 20.27 -6.50 -8.87
CA ASP A 105 19.57 -7.53 -9.65
C ASP A 105 18.08 -7.69 -9.26
N ALA A 106 17.62 -6.96 -8.25
CA ALA A 106 16.23 -7.04 -7.81
C ALA A 106 15.29 -6.36 -8.81
N ARG A 107 14.17 -7.02 -9.08
CA ARG A 107 13.09 -6.42 -9.87
C ARG A 107 12.30 -5.47 -8.97
N LEU A 108 12.53 -4.18 -9.13
CA LEU A 108 11.86 -3.13 -8.38
C LEU A 108 10.68 -2.56 -9.17
N SER A 109 9.57 -2.39 -8.49
CA SER A 109 8.32 -1.84 -9.01
C SER A 109 8.01 -0.49 -8.35
N GLY A 110 6.96 0.18 -8.77
CA GLY A 110 6.47 1.44 -8.20
C GLY A 110 6.33 2.53 -9.23
N ALA A 111 5.21 3.22 -9.21
CA ALA A 111 4.89 4.31 -10.09
C ALA A 111 5.41 5.64 -9.54
N ILE A 112 5.17 5.91 -8.26
CA ILE A 112 5.53 7.20 -7.62
C ILE A 112 7.04 7.40 -7.55
N ALA A 113 7.80 6.37 -7.26
CA ALA A 113 9.26 6.46 -7.26
C ALA A 113 9.86 6.83 -8.63
N LYS A 114 9.15 6.51 -9.73
CA LYS A 114 9.57 6.83 -11.10
C LYS A 114 9.03 8.16 -11.60
N ALA A 115 7.75 8.43 -11.30
CA ALA A 115 7.05 9.61 -11.80
C ALA A 115 7.22 10.84 -10.91
N GLY A 116 7.57 10.64 -9.65
CA GLY A 116 7.48 11.66 -8.61
C GLY A 116 6.04 11.99 -8.23
N VAL A 117 5.89 12.80 -7.21
CA VAL A 117 4.58 13.32 -6.80
C VAL A 117 4.12 14.45 -7.74
N PRO A 118 2.82 14.60 -7.99
CA PRO A 118 2.30 15.69 -8.81
C PRO A 118 2.64 17.07 -8.26
N LYS A 119 2.85 18.05 -9.13
CA LYS A 119 3.02 19.45 -8.71
C LYS A 119 1.80 19.92 -7.91
N GLY A 120 2.04 20.50 -6.74
CA GLY A 120 0.99 20.97 -5.84
C GLY A 120 0.34 19.84 -5.01
N TYR A 121 0.89 18.65 -5.06
CA TYR A 121 0.49 17.58 -4.13
C TYR A 121 0.75 18.02 -2.70
N ALA A 122 -0.26 17.86 -1.85
CA ALA A 122 -0.17 18.09 -0.42
C ALA A 122 -0.72 16.84 0.28
N PRO A 123 0.14 16.09 1.00
CA PRO A 123 -0.31 14.89 1.69
C PRO A 123 -1.24 15.23 2.84
N ALA A 124 -2.22 14.37 3.12
CA ALA A 124 -3.16 14.51 4.22
C ALA A 124 -2.46 14.59 5.59
N THR A 125 -1.32 13.95 5.72
CA THR A 125 -0.47 14.00 6.92
C THR A 125 -0.01 15.42 7.27
N GLN A 126 0.16 16.31 6.27
CA GLN A 126 0.53 17.72 6.51
C GLN A 126 -0.63 18.55 7.10
N PHE A 127 -1.87 18.10 6.95
CA PHE A 127 -3.05 18.75 7.51
C PHE A 127 -3.37 18.24 8.92
N ALA A 128 -2.37 17.85 9.70
CA ALA A 128 -2.59 17.56 11.10
C ALA A 128 -3.19 18.80 11.76
N VAL A 129 -4.50 18.75 12.01
CA VAL A 129 -5.19 19.76 12.80
C VAL A 129 -4.46 19.86 14.11
N ALA A 130 -4.02 21.08 14.46
CA ALA A 130 -3.61 21.36 15.81
C ALA A 130 -4.74 20.84 16.73
N ALA A 131 -4.42 19.87 17.56
CA ALA A 131 -5.36 19.39 18.56
C ALA A 131 -5.65 20.58 19.47
N GLU A 132 -6.91 21.01 19.46
CA GLU A 132 -7.45 21.92 20.48
C GLU A 132 -7.52 21.20 21.83
#